data_b028c07df5bd9b985e75e4d1fd305385
#
_entry.id   b028c07df5bd9b985e75e4d1fd305385
#
_cell.length_a   1.000
_cell.length_b   1.000
_cell.length_c   1.000
_cell.angle_alpha   90.00
_cell.angle_beta   90.00
_cell.angle_gamma   90.00
#
_symmetry.space_group_name_H-M   'P 1'
#
loop_
_entity.id
_entity.type
_entity.pdbx_description
1 polymer ?
#
loop_
_entity_poly.entity_id
_entity_poly.type
_entity_poly.pdbx_seq_one_letter_code
_entity_poly.pdbx_strand_id
1 'polypeptide(L)'
;ERCSPHPHVYTDRVLRLGYFSSQPISLLTALCGNGDRVDLLVVAPGTGIILNNEIDDFSIQPGTPNTYGLIGIDANSIQPGKRPLSSMSPSIIMENDRPVLIVGGAGGPRIISAVLQTILNVVDFRMPIDKAVEGARIHHQWLPNDLAVEPGIPAETRASLERRGHKVRERDNLGVVQAILVRNGKVFGKADPRKQERGG
;
A
#
# COMPACT_ATOMS: atom_id res chain seq x y z
N GLU A 1 -8.87 24.85 22.15
CA GLU A 1 -9.63 23.80 22.82
C GLU A 1 -8.89 22.49 22.68
N ARG A 2 -8.52 21.91 23.84
CA ARG A 2 -7.66 20.72 23.91
C ARG A 2 -8.50 19.49 23.57
N CYS A 3 -8.08 18.72 22.58
CA CYS A 3 -8.57 17.36 22.36
C CYS A 3 -8.33 16.54 23.64
N SER A 4 -9.41 16.14 24.31
CA SER A 4 -9.37 15.26 25.45
C SER A 4 -8.96 13.86 24.98
N PRO A 5 -7.95 13.22 25.57
CA PRO A 5 -7.61 11.85 25.23
C PRO A 5 -8.65 10.94 25.90
N HIS A 6 -9.49 10.30 25.11
CA HIS A 6 -10.21 9.14 25.59
C HIS A 6 -9.21 8.01 25.83
N PRO A 7 -9.14 7.45 27.03
CA PRO A 7 -8.30 6.31 27.31
C PRO A 7 -8.97 5.05 26.74
N HIS A 8 -8.73 4.74 25.48
CA HIS A 8 -8.85 3.36 25.07
C HIS A 8 -7.59 2.65 25.52
N VAL A 9 -7.74 2.02 26.67
CA VAL A 9 -6.76 1.15 27.29
C VAL A 9 -6.45 0.00 26.33
N TYR A 10 -5.39 0.12 25.55
CA TYR A 10 -4.72 -0.99 24.93
C TYR A 10 -3.81 -1.66 25.96
N THR A 11 -4.40 -2.17 27.03
CA THR A 11 -3.70 -3.03 27.96
C THR A 11 -3.66 -4.44 27.36
N ASP A 12 -2.45 -4.98 27.22
CA ASP A 12 -2.04 -6.36 26.96
C ASP A 12 -1.84 -6.86 25.52
N ARG A 13 -1.73 -5.97 24.51
CA ARG A 13 -1.26 -6.41 23.18
C ARG A 13 -0.08 -5.57 22.72
N VAL A 14 1.13 -6.08 22.90
CA VAL A 14 2.31 -5.50 22.25
C VAL A 14 2.28 -5.87 20.78
N LEU A 15 1.74 -5.00 19.94
CA LEU A 15 1.88 -5.10 18.50
C LEU A 15 3.26 -4.54 18.12
N ARG A 16 4.14 -5.41 17.64
CA ARG A 16 5.42 -4.99 17.07
C ARG A 16 5.29 -4.94 15.56
N LEU A 17 5.49 -3.77 14.99
CA LEU A 17 5.64 -3.62 13.55
C LEU A 17 7.10 -3.90 13.19
N GLY A 18 7.36 -5.05 12.58
CA GLY A 18 8.69 -5.40 12.07
C GLY A 18 8.82 -4.95 10.61
N TYR A 19 9.77 -4.06 10.34
CA TYR A 19 10.18 -3.74 8.97
C TYR A 19 11.27 -4.71 8.54
N PHE A 20 10.95 -5.57 7.59
CA PHE A 20 11.94 -6.45 6.97
C PHE A 20 12.32 -5.90 5.59
N SER A 21 13.51 -5.35 5.48
CA SER A 21 14.11 -4.94 4.21
C SER A 21 14.72 -6.11 3.45
N SER A 22 14.11 -7.30 3.47
CA SER A 22 14.68 -8.47 2.83
C SER A 22 13.96 -8.83 1.53
N GLN A 23 14.76 -9.03 0.51
CA GLN A 23 14.51 -9.38 -0.88
C GLN A 23 13.37 -10.38 -1.20
N PRO A 24 13.03 -11.41 -0.38
CA PRO A 24 12.01 -12.39 -0.75
C PRO A 24 10.58 -11.86 -0.82
N ILE A 25 10.26 -10.83 -0.03
CA ILE A 25 8.91 -10.22 -0.05
C ILE A 25 8.78 -9.27 -1.23
N SER A 26 9.87 -8.61 -1.63
CA SER A 26 9.90 -7.81 -2.86
C SER A 26 9.72 -8.64 -4.12
N LEU A 27 10.14 -9.91 -4.12
CA LEU A 27 9.87 -10.83 -5.24
C LEU A 27 8.37 -11.15 -5.38
N LEU A 28 7.65 -11.34 -4.28
CA LEU A 28 6.20 -11.52 -4.31
C LEU A 28 5.46 -10.25 -4.77
N THR A 29 5.96 -9.06 -4.43
CA THR A 29 5.41 -7.78 -4.88
C THR A 29 5.87 -7.42 -6.30
N ALA A 30 7.08 -7.78 -6.72
CA ALA A 30 7.56 -7.59 -8.08
C ALA A 30 6.81 -8.46 -9.10
N LEU A 31 6.45 -9.71 -8.75
CA LEU A 31 5.56 -10.55 -9.55
C LEU A 31 4.13 -9.96 -9.64
N CYS A 32 3.80 -9.02 -8.75
CA CYS A 32 2.53 -8.32 -8.73
C CYS A 32 2.50 -7.04 -9.57
N GLY A 33 3.48 -6.77 -10.41
CA GLY A 33 3.61 -5.66 -11.37
C GLY A 33 2.67 -4.47 -11.15
N ASN A 34 3.19 -3.27 -11.15
CA ASN A 34 2.39 -2.04 -11.17
C ASN A 34 1.32 -2.13 -12.28
N GLY A 35 0.05 -2.16 -11.89
CA GLY A 35 -1.09 -2.46 -12.76
C GLY A 35 -1.38 -1.46 -13.89
N ASP A 36 -0.51 -0.49 -14.17
CA ASP A 36 -0.79 0.51 -15.19
C ASP A 36 0.09 0.43 -16.44
N ARG A 37 1.23 -0.27 -16.43
CA ARG A 37 1.99 -0.58 -17.65
C ARG A 37 2.99 -1.70 -17.38
N VAL A 38 2.73 -2.86 -17.99
CA VAL A 38 3.72 -3.94 -18.15
C VAL A 38 4.56 -3.61 -19.40
N ASP A 39 5.06 -2.39 -19.52
CA ASP A 39 5.75 -1.99 -20.75
C ASP A 39 7.23 -2.41 -20.79
N LEU A 40 7.81 -2.89 -19.68
CA LEU A 40 9.20 -3.35 -19.66
C LEU A 40 9.41 -4.48 -18.63
N LEU A 41 8.87 -5.66 -18.90
CA LEU A 41 9.35 -6.87 -18.25
C LEU A 41 10.73 -7.23 -18.82
N VAL A 42 11.79 -6.68 -18.25
CA VAL A 42 13.15 -7.07 -18.60
C VAL A 42 13.53 -8.29 -17.77
N VAL A 43 13.76 -9.39 -18.47
CA VAL A 43 14.29 -10.61 -17.85
C VAL A 43 15.82 -10.59 -17.99
N ALA A 44 16.54 -10.79 -16.88
CA ALA A 44 18.00 -10.90 -16.91
C ALA A 44 18.39 -12.13 -17.74
N PRO A 45 19.20 -11.98 -18.83
CA PRO A 45 19.51 -13.07 -19.73
C PRO A 45 20.11 -14.29 -19.01
N GLY A 46 19.59 -15.48 -19.32
CA GLY A 46 20.07 -16.75 -18.76
C GLY A 46 19.65 -17.04 -17.30
N THR A 47 18.92 -16.14 -16.64
CA THR A 47 18.53 -16.33 -15.21
C THR A 47 17.04 -16.60 -15.01
N GLY A 48 16.19 -16.18 -15.94
CA GLY A 48 14.72 -16.18 -15.76
C GLY A 48 14.22 -15.18 -14.71
N ILE A 49 15.08 -14.31 -14.18
CA ILE A 49 14.73 -13.31 -13.17
C ILE A 49 14.19 -12.07 -13.87
N ILE A 50 12.97 -11.67 -13.51
CA ILE A 50 12.38 -10.40 -13.92
C ILE A 50 13.00 -9.29 -13.08
N LEU A 51 13.54 -8.26 -13.75
CA LEU A 51 14.09 -7.08 -13.08
C LEU A 51 12.96 -6.18 -12.56
N ASN A 52 13.22 -5.51 -11.44
CA ASN A 52 12.32 -4.49 -10.90
C ASN A 52 12.42 -3.18 -11.70
N ASN A 53 11.46 -2.27 -11.47
CA ASN A 53 11.43 -0.93 -12.07
C ASN A 53 11.64 0.19 -11.03
N GLU A 54 12.26 -0.10 -9.89
CA GLU A 54 12.41 0.83 -8.77
C GLU A 54 13.30 2.04 -9.07
N ILE A 55 13.96 2.08 -10.21
CA ILE A 55 14.72 3.27 -10.64
C ILE A 55 13.81 4.49 -10.83
N ASP A 56 12.52 4.28 -11.12
CA ASP A 56 11.52 5.34 -11.24
C ASP A 56 11.14 5.98 -9.88
N ASP A 57 11.53 5.35 -8.77
CA ASP A 57 11.37 5.92 -7.44
C ASP A 57 12.36 7.07 -7.17
N PHE A 58 13.41 7.21 -7.99
CA PHE A 58 14.24 8.41 -7.95
C PHE A 58 13.53 9.63 -8.56
N SER A 59 13.93 10.81 -8.09
CA SER A 59 13.61 12.08 -8.77
C SER A 59 14.48 12.21 -10.01
N ILE A 60 13.97 11.76 -11.16
CA ILE A 60 14.73 11.83 -12.43
C ILE A 60 14.97 13.30 -12.78
N GLN A 61 13.95 14.14 -12.62
CA GLN A 61 14.03 15.59 -12.76
C GLN A 61 13.39 16.25 -11.55
N PRO A 62 14.17 16.76 -10.58
CA PRO A 62 13.64 17.48 -9.42
C PRO A 62 12.71 18.62 -9.82
N GLY A 63 11.62 18.80 -9.09
CA GLY A 63 10.59 19.80 -9.37
C GLY A 63 9.58 19.42 -10.46
N THR A 64 9.75 18.26 -11.11
CA THR A 64 8.80 17.76 -12.13
C THR A 64 7.98 16.61 -11.55
N PRO A 65 6.63 16.59 -11.81
CA PRO A 65 5.79 15.48 -11.37
C PRO A 65 6.17 14.16 -12.05
N ASN A 66 6.19 13.07 -11.29
CA ASN A 66 6.29 11.72 -11.83
C ASN A 66 4.91 11.22 -12.33
N THR A 67 4.83 9.96 -12.77
CA THR A 67 3.59 9.31 -13.27
C THR A 67 2.44 9.36 -12.25
N TYR A 68 2.73 9.42 -10.97
CA TYR A 68 1.75 9.52 -9.89
C TYR A 68 1.42 10.97 -9.49
N GLY A 69 2.04 11.97 -10.15
CA GLY A 69 1.89 13.39 -9.82
C GLY A 69 2.71 13.84 -8.60
N LEU A 70 3.60 13.00 -8.09
CA LEU A 70 4.52 13.35 -7.00
C LEU A 70 5.67 14.18 -7.55
N ILE A 71 5.97 15.29 -6.87
CA ILE A 71 7.10 16.16 -7.21
C ILE A 71 8.29 15.76 -6.34
N GLY A 72 9.32 15.24 -6.99
CA GLY A 72 10.56 14.87 -6.34
C GLY A 72 11.48 16.07 -6.10
N ILE A 73 12.43 15.91 -5.18
CA ILE A 73 13.42 16.91 -4.81
C ILE A 73 14.84 16.40 -5.07
N ASP A 74 15.83 17.29 -5.07
CA ASP A 74 17.25 16.95 -5.29
C ASP A 74 17.78 15.88 -4.33
N ALA A 75 17.27 15.87 -3.10
CA ALA A 75 17.65 14.85 -2.12
C ALA A 75 17.39 13.42 -2.58
N ASN A 76 16.48 13.19 -3.51
CA ASN A 76 16.16 11.88 -4.10
C ASN A 76 16.64 11.74 -5.56
N SER A 77 17.49 12.62 -6.06
CA SER A 77 18.07 12.54 -7.41
C SER A 77 19.00 11.33 -7.56
N ILE A 78 19.08 10.80 -8.78
CA ILE A 78 19.96 9.69 -9.13
C ILE A 78 21.43 10.10 -8.92
N GLN A 79 22.17 9.27 -8.18
CA GLN A 79 23.61 9.43 -7.97
C GLN A 79 24.27 8.05 -7.81
N PRO A 80 25.56 7.89 -8.15
CA PRO A 80 26.27 6.63 -7.94
C PRO A 80 26.20 6.16 -6.48
N GLY A 81 25.86 4.88 -6.28
CA GLY A 81 25.78 4.26 -4.95
C GLY A 81 24.57 4.69 -4.10
N LYS A 82 23.70 5.54 -4.60
CA LYS A 82 22.51 6.02 -3.89
C LYS A 82 21.34 5.06 -4.05
N ARG A 83 20.52 4.96 -3.01
CA ARG A 83 19.23 4.23 -3.03
C ARG A 83 18.08 5.20 -3.21
N PRO A 84 17.03 4.86 -3.97
CA PRO A 84 15.84 5.68 -4.09
C PRO A 84 15.03 5.69 -2.79
N LEU A 85 14.16 6.67 -2.66
CA LEU A 85 13.00 6.60 -1.79
C LEU A 85 12.14 5.39 -2.21
N SER A 86 11.55 4.69 -1.27
CA SER A 86 10.62 3.59 -1.56
C SER A 86 9.29 3.80 -0.84
N SER A 87 8.19 3.58 -1.55
CA SER A 87 6.83 3.52 -1.00
C SER A 87 6.38 2.11 -0.64
N MET A 88 7.22 1.11 -0.90
CA MET A 88 6.93 -0.27 -0.49
C MET A 88 6.80 -0.36 1.02
N SER A 89 5.74 -1.00 1.48
CA SER A 89 5.37 -1.10 2.89
C SER A 89 5.09 -2.55 3.29
N PRO A 90 6.03 -3.51 3.02
CA PRO A 90 5.84 -4.88 3.48
C PRO A 90 5.80 -4.88 5.00
N SER A 91 4.73 -5.47 5.57
CA SER A 91 4.49 -5.40 7.01
C SER A 91 4.18 -6.78 7.58
N ILE A 92 4.72 -7.06 8.76
CA ILE A 92 4.38 -8.24 9.56
C ILE A 92 3.91 -7.74 10.92
N ILE A 93 2.67 -8.05 11.25
CA ILE A 93 2.08 -7.73 12.54
C ILE A 93 2.28 -8.92 13.47
N MET A 94 2.86 -8.66 14.62
CA MET A 94 3.17 -9.66 15.62
C MET A 94 2.27 -9.53 16.85
N GLU A 95 1.80 -10.63 17.40
CA GLU A 95 1.12 -10.70 18.68
C GLU A 95 1.79 -11.81 19.52
N ASN A 96 2.28 -11.46 20.72
CA ASN A 96 3.01 -12.39 21.59
C ASN A 96 4.14 -13.14 20.87
N ASP A 97 4.99 -12.40 20.16
CA ASP A 97 6.12 -12.88 19.36
C ASP A 97 5.76 -13.89 18.24
N ARG A 98 4.49 -13.93 17.84
CA ARG A 98 4.02 -14.76 16.72
C ARG A 98 3.42 -13.86 15.62
N PRO A 99 3.70 -14.12 14.34
CA PRO A 99 3.08 -13.39 13.26
C PRO A 99 1.58 -13.69 13.21
N VAL A 100 0.78 -12.62 13.15
CA VAL A 100 -0.68 -12.72 13.02
C VAL A 100 -1.18 -12.19 11.68
N LEU A 101 -0.46 -11.24 11.07
CA LEU A 101 -0.80 -10.72 9.76
C LEU A 101 0.48 -10.39 8.99
N ILE A 102 0.59 -10.90 7.78
CA ILE A 102 1.63 -10.56 6.81
C ILE A 102 0.92 -9.88 5.64
N VAL A 103 1.36 -8.68 5.26
CA VAL A 103 0.68 -7.89 4.24
C VAL A 103 1.69 -7.09 3.43
N GLY A 104 1.45 -6.98 2.14
CA GLY A 104 2.23 -6.17 1.20
C GLY A 104 1.38 -5.80 0.01
N GLY A 105 1.87 -4.89 -0.82
CA GLY A 105 1.08 -4.40 -1.95
C GLY A 105 1.91 -3.92 -3.12
N ALA A 106 1.21 -3.58 -4.21
CA ALA A 106 1.72 -2.92 -5.39
C ALA A 106 0.84 -1.72 -5.75
N GLY A 107 1.41 -0.68 -6.39
CA GLY A 107 0.66 0.52 -6.80
C GLY A 107 1.37 1.85 -6.50
N GLY A 108 2.71 1.84 -6.41
CA GLY A 108 3.50 3.05 -6.11
C GLY A 108 3.11 3.66 -4.76
N PRO A 109 2.92 4.98 -4.65
CA PRO A 109 2.62 5.66 -3.39
C PRO A 109 1.30 5.21 -2.75
N ARG A 110 0.39 4.61 -3.52
CA ARG A 110 -0.89 4.07 -3.02
C ARG A 110 -0.69 2.85 -2.12
N ILE A 111 0.46 2.17 -2.20
CA ILE A 111 0.79 1.01 -1.37
C ILE A 111 0.66 1.36 0.12
N ILE A 112 1.20 2.50 0.52
CA ILE A 112 1.22 2.93 1.93
C ILE A 112 -0.19 2.96 2.53
N SER A 113 -1.13 3.63 1.86
CA SER A 113 -2.51 3.73 2.34
C SER A 113 -3.29 2.43 2.19
N ALA A 114 -3.05 1.66 1.13
CA ALA A 114 -3.72 0.38 0.92
C ALA A 114 -3.32 -0.65 1.98
N VAL A 115 -2.03 -0.78 2.28
CA VAL A 115 -1.51 -1.66 3.34
C VAL A 115 -2.03 -1.21 4.70
N LEU A 116 -1.94 0.10 5.03
CA LEU A 116 -2.44 0.63 6.30
C LEU A 116 -3.92 0.31 6.51
N GLN A 117 -4.78 0.61 5.52
CA GLN A 117 -6.22 0.34 5.64
C GLN A 117 -6.51 -1.15 5.79
N THR A 118 -5.77 -2.02 5.11
CA THR A 118 -5.92 -3.48 5.29
C THR A 118 -5.53 -3.91 6.71
N ILE A 119 -4.44 -3.35 7.27
CA ILE A 119 -4.05 -3.61 8.66
C ILE A 119 -5.15 -3.16 9.63
N LEU A 120 -5.66 -1.94 9.50
CA LEU A 120 -6.74 -1.41 10.34
C LEU A 120 -8.00 -2.27 10.24
N ASN A 121 -8.37 -2.68 9.02
CA ASN A 121 -9.52 -3.54 8.80
C ASN A 121 -9.41 -4.87 9.56
N VAL A 122 -8.23 -5.49 9.57
CA VAL A 122 -8.01 -6.76 10.26
C VAL A 122 -7.85 -6.57 11.76
N VAL A 123 -7.04 -5.60 12.19
CA VAL A 123 -6.63 -5.44 13.60
C VAL A 123 -7.69 -4.73 14.42
N ASP A 124 -8.14 -3.56 13.95
CA ASP A 124 -9.05 -2.70 14.71
C ASP A 124 -10.52 -3.07 14.45
N PHE A 125 -10.88 -3.21 13.17
CA PHE A 125 -12.27 -3.53 12.79
C PHE A 125 -12.57 -5.03 12.80
N ARG A 126 -11.57 -5.89 13.04
CA ARG A 126 -11.70 -7.36 13.14
C ARG A 126 -12.39 -8.01 11.95
N MET A 127 -12.25 -7.41 10.78
CA MET A 127 -12.84 -7.92 9.56
C MET A 127 -12.21 -9.28 9.17
N PRO A 128 -12.96 -10.18 8.55
CA PRO A 128 -12.40 -11.34 7.86
C PRO A 128 -11.40 -10.89 6.80
N ILE A 129 -10.34 -11.67 6.55
CA ILE A 129 -9.23 -11.27 5.67
C ILE A 129 -9.69 -10.98 4.23
N ASP A 130 -10.66 -11.73 3.73
CA ASP A 130 -11.27 -11.50 2.43
C ASP A 130 -11.91 -10.11 2.36
N LYS A 131 -12.73 -9.75 3.34
CA LYS A 131 -13.38 -8.43 3.43
C LYS A 131 -12.40 -7.30 3.69
N ALA A 132 -11.35 -7.56 4.47
CA ALA A 132 -10.32 -6.59 4.77
C ALA A 132 -9.52 -6.17 3.52
N VAL A 133 -9.22 -7.14 2.64
CA VAL A 133 -8.49 -6.91 1.39
C VAL A 133 -9.40 -6.32 0.30
N GLU A 134 -10.66 -6.79 0.22
CA GLU A 134 -11.64 -6.33 -0.78
C GLU A 134 -12.23 -4.94 -0.46
N GLY A 135 -12.14 -4.50 0.79
CA GLY A 135 -12.72 -3.24 1.24
C GLY A 135 -12.32 -2.05 0.37
N ALA A 136 -13.29 -1.18 0.09
CA ALA A 136 -13.05 0.04 -0.68
C ALA A 136 -12.05 0.95 0.03
N ARG A 137 -11.16 1.55 -0.74
CA ARG A 137 -10.02 2.32 -0.23
C ARG A 137 -10.14 3.80 -0.52
N ILE A 138 -9.41 4.56 0.27
CA ILE A 138 -9.15 5.98 0.04
C ILE A 138 -7.64 6.21 -0.02
N HIS A 139 -7.23 7.27 -0.73
CA HIS A 139 -5.83 7.65 -0.83
C HIS A 139 -5.66 9.16 -0.99
N HIS A 140 -4.72 9.73 -0.23
CA HIS A 140 -4.29 11.12 -0.39
C HIS A 140 -2.78 11.17 -0.22
N GLN A 141 -2.10 11.81 -1.16
CA GLN A 141 -0.63 11.86 -1.20
C GLN A 141 -0.05 13.27 -1.21
N TRP A 142 -0.82 14.27 -0.74
CA TRP A 142 -0.46 15.69 -0.71
C TRP A 142 -0.52 16.35 -2.11
N LEU A 143 0.23 15.89 -3.08
CA LEU A 143 0.19 16.35 -4.47
C LEU A 143 -0.02 15.14 -5.40
N PRO A 144 -1.00 15.24 -6.33
CA PRO A 144 -2.03 16.28 -6.42
C PRO A 144 -2.90 16.34 -5.16
N ASN A 145 -3.36 17.56 -4.79
CA ASN A 145 -4.19 17.76 -3.60
C ASN A 145 -5.64 17.35 -3.89
N ASP A 146 -5.84 16.05 -4.03
CA ASP A 146 -7.15 15.43 -4.13
C ASP A 146 -7.22 14.14 -3.31
N LEU A 147 -8.41 13.83 -2.80
CA LEU A 147 -8.70 12.60 -2.08
C LEU A 147 -9.29 11.60 -3.06
N ALA A 148 -8.49 10.64 -3.48
CA ALA A 148 -8.96 9.54 -4.29
C ALA A 148 -9.80 8.57 -3.45
N VAL A 149 -10.94 8.14 -3.98
CA VAL A 149 -11.84 7.18 -3.33
C VAL A 149 -12.28 6.11 -4.33
N GLU A 150 -12.38 4.87 -3.89
CA GLU A 150 -12.93 3.79 -4.72
C GLU A 150 -14.48 3.84 -4.77
N PRO A 151 -15.09 3.27 -5.83
CA PRO A 151 -16.56 3.29 -6.02
C PRO A 151 -17.36 2.76 -4.83
N GLY A 152 -16.81 1.80 -4.06
CA GLY A 152 -17.45 1.23 -2.87
C GLY A 152 -17.56 2.16 -1.66
N ILE A 153 -16.97 3.37 -1.69
CA ILE A 153 -17.14 4.35 -0.60
C ILE A 153 -18.54 4.98 -0.70
N PRO A 154 -19.37 4.92 0.39
CA PRO A 154 -20.74 5.42 0.37
C PRO A 154 -20.84 6.90 -0.03
N ALA A 155 -21.88 7.26 -0.79
CA ALA A 155 -22.10 8.64 -1.27
C ALA A 155 -22.19 9.65 -0.10
N GLU A 156 -22.81 9.27 1.01
CA GLU A 156 -22.89 10.10 2.21
C GLU A 156 -21.50 10.38 2.81
N THR A 157 -20.63 9.36 2.84
CA THR A 157 -19.24 9.52 3.29
C THR A 157 -18.48 10.47 2.38
N ARG A 158 -18.60 10.33 1.05
CA ARG A 158 -18.00 11.23 0.07
C ARG A 158 -18.45 12.67 0.27
N ALA A 159 -19.77 12.89 0.38
CA ALA A 159 -20.34 14.22 0.65
C ALA A 159 -19.86 14.80 1.99
N SER A 160 -19.67 13.96 3.01
CA SER A 160 -19.11 14.39 4.29
C SER A 160 -17.66 14.84 4.17
N LEU A 161 -16.86 14.13 3.39
CA LEU A 161 -15.46 14.49 3.11
C LEU A 161 -15.37 15.81 2.33
N GLU A 162 -16.24 16.01 1.33
CA GLU A 162 -16.32 17.27 0.57
C GLU A 162 -16.71 18.45 1.46
N ARG A 163 -17.67 18.29 2.36
CA ARG A 163 -18.04 19.34 3.34
C ARG A 163 -16.89 19.69 4.28
N ARG A 164 -15.94 18.79 4.49
CA ARG A 164 -14.70 19.03 5.27
C ARG A 164 -13.59 19.69 4.43
N GLY A 165 -13.85 20.00 3.17
CA GLY A 165 -12.90 20.68 2.28
C GLY A 165 -12.04 19.76 1.41
N HIS A 166 -12.27 18.45 1.43
CA HIS A 166 -11.56 17.54 0.54
C HIS A 166 -12.10 17.62 -0.89
N LYS A 167 -11.20 17.66 -1.86
CA LYS A 167 -11.54 17.50 -3.27
C LYS A 167 -11.59 15.99 -3.58
N VAL A 168 -12.78 15.41 -3.51
CA VAL A 168 -12.99 13.96 -3.71
C VAL A 168 -12.94 13.61 -5.20
N ARG A 169 -12.17 12.57 -5.55
CA ARG A 169 -12.11 12.01 -6.92
C ARG A 169 -12.26 10.50 -6.88
N GLU A 170 -13.17 9.99 -7.69
CA GLU A 170 -13.34 8.55 -7.85
C GLU A 170 -12.21 7.94 -8.69
N ARG A 171 -11.72 6.77 -8.27
CA ARG A 171 -10.68 5.97 -8.94
C ARG A 171 -11.00 4.49 -8.75
N ASP A 172 -10.89 3.70 -9.81
CA ASP A 172 -11.22 2.27 -9.79
C ASP A 172 -10.24 1.41 -8.99
N ASN A 173 -9.01 1.86 -8.82
CA ASN A 173 -7.96 1.07 -8.17
C ASN A 173 -6.99 1.97 -7.40
N LEU A 174 -6.95 1.76 -6.09
CA LEU A 174 -6.05 2.45 -5.16
C LEU A 174 -5.01 1.49 -4.55
N GLY A 175 -4.38 0.70 -5.40
CA GLY A 175 -3.36 -0.27 -5.05
C GLY A 175 -3.91 -1.69 -4.94
N VAL A 176 -3.01 -2.66 -5.03
CA VAL A 176 -3.29 -4.10 -4.95
C VAL A 176 -2.58 -4.66 -3.73
N VAL A 177 -3.29 -5.36 -2.85
CA VAL A 177 -2.75 -5.90 -1.59
C VAL A 177 -2.81 -7.41 -1.59
N GLN A 178 -1.74 -8.04 -1.11
CA GLN A 178 -1.70 -9.47 -0.80
C GLN A 178 -1.56 -9.62 0.72
N ALA A 179 -2.38 -10.46 1.32
CA ALA A 179 -2.35 -10.64 2.77
C ALA A 179 -2.47 -12.10 3.21
N ILE A 180 -1.80 -12.42 4.31
CA ILE A 180 -1.87 -13.72 4.99
C ILE A 180 -2.21 -13.44 6.45
N LEU A 181 -3.31 -14.02 6.92
CA LEU A 181 -3.73 -13.98 8.32
C LEU A 181 -3.43 -15.31 8.98
N VAL A 182 -2.78 -15.27 10.13
CA VAL A 182 -2.55 -16.45 10.98
C VAL A 182 -3.44 -16.32 12.22
N ARG A 183 -4.37 -17.25 12.39
CA ARG A 183 -5.30 -17.24 13.52
C ARG A 183 -5.59 -18.68 13.99
N ASN A 184 -5.46 -18.94 15.29
CA ASN A 184 -5.71 -20.25 15.90
C ASN A 184 -4.94 -21.40 15.20
N GLY A 185 -3.67 -21.17 14.85
CA GLY A 185 -2.83 -22.16 14.16
C GLY A 185 -3.19 -22.41 12.69
N LYS A 186 -4.19 -21.70 12.14
CA LYS A 186 -4.59 -21.77 10.74
C LYS A 186 -4.07 -20.57 9.97
N VAL A 187 -3.76 -20.80 8.69
CA VAL A 187 -3.27 -19.77 7.74
C VAL A 187 -4.34 -19.51 6.70
N PHE A 188 -4.68 -18.24 6.53
CA PHE A 188 -5.66 -17.76 5.56
C PHE A 188 -4.99 -16.76 4.62
N GLY A 189 -4.86 -17.10 3.33
CA GLY A 189 -4.33 -16.22 2.30
C GLY A 189 -5.43 -15.54 1.53
N LYS A 190 -5.22 -14.28 1.15
CA LYS A 190 -6.12 -13.54 0.27
C LYS A 190 -5.33 -12.72 -0.75
N ALA A 191 -5.62 -12.98 -2.02
CA ALA A 191 -5.20 -12.15 -3.14
C ALA A 191 -6.23 -11.07 -3.42
N ASP A 192 -5.75 -9.87 -3.76
CA ASP A 192 -6.60 -8.74 -4.11
C ASP A 192 -7.28 -8.96 -5.48
N PRO A 193 -8.60 -8.90 -5.55
CA PRO A 193 -9.33 -9.10 -6.81
C PRO A 193 -9.07 -7.99 -7.84
N ARG A 194 -8.64 -6.79 -7.41
CA ARG A 194 -8.36 -5.65 -8.31
C ARG A 194 -7.33 -5.96 -9.40
N LYS A 195 -6.50 -6.99 -9.18
CA LYS A 195 -5.55 -7.47 -10.19
C LYS A 195 -6.21 -8.36 -11.26
N GLN A 196 -7.29 -9.06 -10.91
CA GLN A 196 -7.93 -10.03 -11.79
C GLN A 196 -8.82 -9.37 -12.84
N GLU A 197 -9.35 -8.18 -12.59
CA GLU A 197 -10.28 -7.48 -13.48
C GLU A 197 -9.60 -6.87 -14.74
N ARG A 198 -8.28 -6.87 -14.82
CA ARG A 198 -7.51 -6.32 -15.97
C ARG A 198 -6.94 -7.39 -16.91
N GLY A 199 -7.32 -8.64 -16.74
CA GLY A 199 -6.86 -9.78 -17.53
C GLY A 199 -7.91 -10.28 -18.52
N GLY A 200 -8.63 -9.35 -19.17
CA GLY A 200 -9.55 -9.62 -20.26
C GLY A 200 -9.00 -9.15 -21.61
#